data_524c736013827d8f29606a0449e5fc06
#
_entry.id   524c736013827d8f29606a0449e5fc06
#
_cell.length_a   1.000
_cell.length_b   1.000
_cell.length_c   1.000
_cell.angle_alpha   90.00
_cell.angle_beta   90.00
_cell.angle_gamma   90.00
#
_symmetry.space_group_name_H-M   'P 1'
#
loop_
_entity.id
_entity.type
_entity.pdbx_description
1 polymer ?
#
loop_
_entity_poly.entity_id
_entity_poly.type
_entity_poly.pdbx_seq_one_letter_code
_entity_poly.pdbx_strand_id
1 'polypeptide(L)'
;MLKRGLIFVHVLVLFSVVQANAQEKGGVIVTKDTLITQLQNFRAAMGINPVESKATVVPSKPIVRSAASRVKVRGFRVQIFAGSSRNQAFSEQTRFRNMYKDIDTYITYDEPNYRVKVGDFRSRSEANAFMRELRQYFSNVFVFSENVFVYQ
;
A
#
# COMPACT_ATOMS: atom_id res chain seq x y z
N MET A 1 -48.54 32.49 41.07
CA MET A 1 -47.51 31.50 40.75
C MET A 1 -47.87 30.59 39.62
N LEU A 2 -49.14 30.37 39.30
CA LEU A 2 -49.63 29.45 38.23
C LEU A 2 -49.30 29.90 36.79
N LYS A 3 -49.27 31.21 36.51
CA LYS A 3 -49.04 31.74 35.17
C LYS A 3 -47.57 31.60 34.68
N ARG A 4 -46.59 31.55 35.60
CA ARG A 4 -45.15 31.35 35.24
C ARG A 4 -44.86 29.89 34.87
N GLY A 5 -45.55 28.92 35.49
CA GLY A 5 -45.39 27.51 35.16
C GLY A 5 -45.95 27.15 33.78
N LEU A 6 -47.04 27.82 33.38
CA LEU A 6 -47.67 27.56 32.09
C LEU A 6 -46.80 28.00 30.89
N ILE A 7 -46.10 29.13 31.07
CA ILE A 7 -45.15 29.64 30.04
C ILE A 7 -43.95 28.70 29.86
N PHE A 8 -43.42 28.15 30.98
CA PHE A 8 -42.30 27.20 30.92
C PHE A 8 -42.65 25.90 30.19
N VAL A 9 -43.90 25.40 30.42
CA VAL A 9 -44.37 24.21 29.74
C VAL A 9 -44.55 24.43 28.25
N HIS A 10 -45.02 25.61 27.83
CA HIS A 10 -45.15 25.95 26.39
C HIS A 10 -43.81 26.13 25.69
N VAL A 11 -42.81 26.71 26.39
CA VAL A 11 -41.46 26.85 25.83
C VAL A 11 -40.76 25.50 25.70
N LEU A 12 -40.98 24.58 26.65
CA LEU A 12 -40.43 23.23 26.59
C LEU A 12 -41.05 22.40 25.46
N VAL A 13 -42.34 22.56 25.23
CA VAL A 13 -43.05 21.85 24.13
C VAL A 13 -42.64 22.42 22.76
N LEU A 14 -42.39 23.74 22.64
CA LEU A 14 -41.91 24.35 21.41
C LEU A 14 -40.47 23.93 21.08
N PHE A 15 -39.63 23.63 22.09
CA PHE A 15 -38.27 23.18 21.89
C PHE A 15 -38.16 21.72 21.42
N SER A 16 -39.17 20.89 21.70
CA SER A 16 -39.18 19.49 21.29
C SER A 16 -39.62 19.25 19.83
N VAL A 17 -40.16 20.24 19.14
CA VAL A 17 -40.65 20.11 17.75
C VAL A 17 -39.56 20.41 16.70
N VAL A 18 -38.44 21.01 17.10
CA VAL A 18 -37.37 21.45 16.16
C VAL A 18 -36.38 20.34 15.78
N GLN A 19 -36.45 19.16 16.41
CA GLN A 19 -35.47 18.07 16.21
C GLN A 19 -35.87 16.99 15.18
N ALA A 20 -36.94 17.18 14.40
CA ALA A 20 -37.47 16.10 13.56
C ALA A 20 -37.18 16.17 12.06
N ASN A 21 -36.32 17.07 11.59
CA ASN A 21 -36.04 17.25 10.13
C ASN A 21 -34.59 17.19 9.73
N ALA A 22 -33.76 16.38 10.39
CA ALA A 22 -32.36 16.20 10.02
C ALA A 22 -32.06 14.78 9.56
N GLN A 23 -32.85 14.24 8.63
CA GLN A 23 -32.46 13.10 7.79
C GLN A 23 -32.76 13.43 6.33
N GLU A 24 -32.01 14.33 5.75
CA GLU A 24 -31.86 14.33 4.30
C GLU A 24 -31.14 13.02 3.93
N LYS A 25 -31.87 12.15 3.22
CA LYS A 25 -31.25 11.06 2.48
C LYS A 25 -30.24 11.66 1.54
N GLY A 26 -28.96 11.62 1.88
CA GLY A 26 -27.88 11.99 1.00
C GLY A 26 -27.95 11.13 -0.26
N GLY A 27 -28.62 11.63 -1.30
CA GLY A 27 -28.59 11.00 -2.61
C GLY A 27 -27.18 11.09 -3.15
N VAL A 28 -26.49 9.98 -3.22
CA VAL A 28 -25.21 9.90 -3.93
C VAL A 28 -25.52 10.06 -5.42
N ILE A 29 -25.30 11.25 -5.97
CA ILE A 29 -25.36 11.47 -7.42
C ILE A 29 -24.09 10.86 -8.00
N VAL A 30 -24.20 9.63 -8.49
CA VAL A 30 -23.10 8.99 -9.23
C VAL A 30 -23.11 9.56 -10.64
N THR A 31 -22.27 10.55 -10.89
CA THR A 31 -22.02 11.05 -12.25
C THR A 31 -21.13 10.02 -12.97
N LYS A 32 -21.74 9.15 -13.74
CA LYS A 32 -21.00 8.20 -14.58
C LYS A 32 -20.42 8.94 -15.78
N ASP A 33 -19.13 8.76 -16.02
CA ASP A 33 -18.49 9.25 -17.24
C ASP A 33 -19.15 8.59 -18.47
N THR A 34 -19.35 9.40 -19.50
CA THR A 34 -19.97 8.98 -20.78
C THR A 34 -19.23 7.79 -21.40
N LEU A 35 -17.91 7.73 -21.25
CA LEU A 35 -17.06 6.63 -21.71
C LEU A 35 -17.37 5.31 -20.99
N ILE A 36 -17.65 5.38 -19.69
CA ILE A 36 -18.03 4.19 -18.89
C ILE A 36 -19.38 3.64 -19.38
N THR A 37 -20.32 4.54 -19.66
CA THR A 37 -21.64 4.17 -20.17
C THR A 37 -21.54 3.52 -21.56
N GLN A 38 -20.73 4.08 -22.46
CA GLN A 38 -20.45 3.50 -23.78
C GLN A 38 -19.81 2.12 -23.69
N LEU A 39 -18.83 1.95 -22.80
CA LEU A 39 -18.19 0.66 -22.57
C LEU A 39 -19.16 -0.40 -22.02
N GLN A 40 -20.05 -0.01 -21.14
CA GLN A 40 -21.09 -0.89 -20.60
C GLN A 40 -22.08 -1.33 -21.69
N ASN A 41 -22.52 -0.39 -22.54
CA ASN A 41 -23.41 -0.68 -23.65
C ASN A 41 -22.74 -1.57 -24.71
N PHE A 42 -21.46 -1.33 -25.00
CA PHE A 42 -20.68 -2.17 -25.91
C PHE A 42 -20.53 -3.61 -25.39
N ARG A 43 -20.28 -3.78 -24.09
CA ARG A 43 -20.22 -5.10 -23.44
C ARG A 43 -21.57 -5.81 -23.47
N ALA A 44 -22.66 -5.08 -23.20
CA ALA A 44 -24.01 -5.63 -23.27
C ALA A 44 -24.36 -6.07 -24.69
N ALA A 45 -23.97 -5.30 -25.71
CA ALA A 45 -24.19 -5.65 -27.12
C ALA A 45 -23.38 -6.88 -27.55
N MET A 46 -22.21 -7.11 -26.95
CA MET A 46 -21.39 -8.31 -27.19
C MET A 46 -21.84 -9.54 -26.38
N GLY A 47 -22.89 -9.44 -25.56
CA GLY A 47 -23.34 -10.55 -24.71
C GLY A 47 -22.37 -10.87 -23.56
N ILE A 48 -21.41 -10.02 -23.27
CA ILE A 48 -20.47 -10.19 -22.17
C ILE A 48 -21.09 -9.59 -20.90
N ASN A 49 -22.00 -10.33 -20.26
CA ASN A 49 -22.55 -9.95 -18.96
C ASN A 49 -21.52 -10.27 -17.87
N PRO A 50 -21.04 -9.28 -17.12
CA PRO A 50 -20.10 -9.52 -16.03
C PRO A 50 -20.69 -10.34 -14.86
N VAL A 51 -22.03 -10.49 -14.83
CA VAL A 51 -22.74 -11.26 -13.82
C VAL A 51 -22.77 -12.77 -14.12
N GLU A 52 -22.64 -13.16 -15.40
CA GLU A 52 -22.60 -14.56 -15.81
C GLU A 52 -21.20 -15.12 -16.02
N SER A 53 -20.18 -14.30 -15.90
CA SER A 53 -18.85 -14.82 -15.68
C SER A 53 -18.82 -15.44 -14.29
N LYS A 54 -19.49 -16.56 -14.13
CA LYS A 54 -19.11 -17.60 -13.18
C LYS A 54 -17.62 -17.75 -13.42
N ALA A 55 -16.81 -17.08 -12.63
CA ALA A 55 -15.41 -17.40 -12.57
C ALA A 55 -15.40 -18.88 -12.30
N THR A 56 -15.25 -19.65 -13.38
CA THR A 56 -14.84 -21.02 -13.27
C THR A 56 -13.46 -20.83 -12.64
N VAL A 57 -13.44 -20.84 -11.30
CA VAL A 57 -12.24 -21.06 -10.56
C VAL A 57 -11.83 -22.45 -11.05
N VAL A 58 -11.11 -22.47 -12.17
CA VAL A 58 -10.29 -23.61 -12.50
C VAL A 58 -9.48 -23.72 -11.22
N PRO A 59 -9.63 -24.81 -10.44
CA PRO A 59 -8.74 -25.01 -9.34
C PRO A 59 -7.36 -25.14 -9.99
N SER A 60 -6.71 -24.01 -10.20
CA SER A 60 -5.29 -24.00 -10.48
C SER A 60 -4.75 -24.74 -9.27
N LYS A 61 -4.43 -26.01 -9.50
CA LYS A 61 -3.63 -26.84 -8.61
C LYS A 61 -2.69 -25.85 -7.94
N PRO A 62 -2.80 -25.62 -6.61
CA PRO A 62 -1.94 -24.63 -5.99
C PRO A 62 -0.57 -25.01 -6.47
N ILE A 63 0.09 -24.13 -7.20
CA ILE A 63 1.51 -24.25 -7.43
C ILE A 63 2.03 -24.16 -6.00
N VAL A 64 2.21 -25.34 -5.40
CA VAL A 64 3.00 -25.48 -4.21
C VAL A 64 4.40 -25.14 -4.70
N ARG A 65 4.64 -23.83 -4.84
CA ARG A 65 5.98 -23.33 -4.66
C ARG A 65 6.29 -23.88 -3.29
N SER A 66 7.10 -24.94 -3.28
CA SER A 66 7.75 -25.40 -2.07
C SER A 66 8.11 -24.11 -1.34
N ALA A 67 7.35 -23.80 -0.30
CA ALA A 67 7.59 -22.59 0.44
C ALA A 67 8.88 -22.87 1.17
N ALA A 68 9.99 -22.61 0.47
CA ALA A 68 11.27 -22.50 1.12
C ALA A 68 11.00 -21.51 2.26
N SER A 69 10.96 -22.04 3.46
CA SER A 69 10.51 -21.30 4.64
C SER A 69 11.43 -20.12 4.80
N ARG A 70 10.91 -18.92 4.57
CA ARG A 70 11.68 -17.70 4.82
C ARG A 70 11.80 -17.52 6.31
N VAL A 71 12.98 -17.73 6.83
CA VAL A 71 13.27 -17.54 8.25
C VAL A 71 13.94 -16.18 8.44
N LYS A 72 13.44 -15.45 9.44
CA LYS A 72 14.01 -14.16 9.82
C LYS A 72 15.17 -14.39 10.77
N VAL A 73 16.37 -14.02 10.35
CA VAL A 73 17.60 -14.16 11.14
C VAL A 73 18.33 -12.83 11.23
N ARG A 74 19.22 -12.70 12.20
CA ARG A 74 20.14 -11.57 12.25
C ARG A 74 21.15 -11.67 11.12
N GLY A 75 21.28 -10.61 10.33
CA GLY A 75 22.16 -10.55 9.16
C GLY A 75 22.54 -9.14 8.79
N PHE A 76 22.79 -8.91 7.51
CA PHE A 76 23.31 -7.65 7.00
C PHE A 76 22.62 -7.27 5.69
N ARG A 77 22.37 -5.97 5.51
CA ARG A 77 21.93 -5.37 4.25
C ARG A 77 22.86 -4.26 3.83
N VAL A 78 22.95 -4.03 2.54
CA VAL A 78 23.72 -2.92 1.98
C VAL A 78 22.76 -1.78 1.66
N GLN A 79 22.97 -0.61 2.25
CA GLN A 79 22.25 0.61 1.90
C GLN A 79 22.93 1.26 0.71
N ILE A 80 22.19 1.63 -0.31
CA ILE A 80 22.66 2.27 -1.54
C ILE A 80 22.21 3.72 -1.66
N PHE A 81 21.18 4.11 -0.89
CA PHE A 81 20.64 5.46 -0.90
C PHE A 81 20.09 5.84 0.47
N ALA A 82 20.27 7.11 0.85
CA ALA A 82 19.56 7.77 1.94
C ALA A 82 19.34 9.25 1.57
N GLY A 83 18.10 9.71 1.67
CA GLY A 83 17.75 11.10 1.36
C GLY A 83 16.26 11.37 1.60
N SER A 84 15.88 12.65 1.66
CA SER A 84 14.51 13.08 1.96
C SER A 84 13.52 12.90 0.80
N SER A 85 14.02 12.72 -0.43
CA SER A 85 13.17 12.59 -1.61
C SER A 85 12.74 11.14 -1.84
N ARG A 86 11.42 10.91 -1.76
CA ARG A 86 10.80 9.63 -2.10
C ARG A 86 11.07 9.22 -3.54
N ASN A 87 10.92 10.17 -4.47
CA ASN A 87 11.10 9.89 -5.90
C ASN A 87 12.53 9.44 -6.23
N GLN A 88 13.54 10.06 -5.60
CA GLN A 88 14.92 9.63 -5.75
C GLN A 88 15.14 8.21 -5.20
N ALA A 89 14.56 7.88 -4.05
CA ALA A 89 14.66 6.54 -3.49
C ALA A 89 14.11 5.48 -4.46
N PHE A 90 12.94 5.71 -5.06
CA PHE A 90 12.37 4.81 -6.07
C PHE A 90 13.20 4.74 -7.36
N SER A 91 13.78 5.85 -7.79
CA SER A 91 14.66 5.89 -8.97
C SER A 91 15.92 5.04 -8.74
N GLU A 92 16.57 5.20 -7.57
CA GLU A 92 17.76 4.41 -7.23
C GLU A 92 17.44 2.92 -7.02
N GLN A 93 16.26 2.60 -6.45
CA GLN A 93 15.80 1.22 -6.39
C GLN A 93 15.59 0.63 -7.79
N THR A 94 14.95 1.36 -8.69
CA THR A 94 14.71 0.90 -10.06
C THR A 94 16.02 0.70 -10.82
N ARG A 95 16.96 1.65 -10.66
CA ARG A 95 18.29 1.55 -11.24
C ARG A 95 19.02 0.30 -10.76
N PHE A 96 18.97 0.01 -9.45
CA PHE A 96 19.55 -1.20 -8.88
C PHE A 96 18.90 -2.48 -9.44
N ARG A 97 17.55 -2.55 -9.46
CA ARG A 97 16.82 -3.72 -9.96
C ARG A 97 17.07 -4.03 -11.44
N ASN A 98 17.40 -3.00 -12.23
CA ASN A 98 17.79 -3.20 -13.64
C ASN A 98 19.15 -3.87 -13.78
N MET A 99 20.06 -3.65 -12.83
CA MET A 99 21.39 -4.26 -12.80
C MET A 99 21.40 -5.63 -12.12
N TYR A 100 20.62 -5.78 -11.02
CA TYR A 100 20.60 -6.98 -10.19
C TYR A 100 19.15 -7.46 -10.00
N LYS A 101 18.71 -8.35 -10.91
CA LYS A 101 17.30 -8.82 -10.93
C LYS A 101 16.94 -9.80 -9.82
N ASP A 102 17.94 -10.54 -9.32
CA ASP A 102 17.75 -11.63 -8.36
C ASP A 102 17.98 -11.19 -6.90
N ILE A 103 18.28 -9.91 -6.67
CA ILE A 103 18.56 -9.40 -5.33
C ILE A 103 17.38 -8.57 -4.83
N ASP A 104 16.87 -8.95 -3.65
CA ASP A 104 15.75 -8.26 -3.01
C ASP A 104 16.13 -6.81 -2.63
N THR A 105 15.17 -5.90 -2.76
CA THR A 105 15.33 -4.47 -2.47
C THR A 105 14.26 -3.99 -1.52
N TYR A 106 14.62 -3.13 -0.58
CA TYR A 106 13.77 -2.62 0.47
C TYR A 106 13.85 -1.11 0.53
N ILE A 107 12.69 -0.43 0.53
CA ILE A 107 12.61 1.00 0.83
C ILE A 107 11.99 1.14 2.22
N THR A 108 12.67 1.86 3.10
CA THR A 108 12.17 2.23 4.43
C THR A 108 12.19 3.75 4.56
N TYR A 109 11.23 4.27 5.32
CA TYR A 109 11.20 5.67 5.72
C TYR A 109 11.57 5.76 7.20
N ASP A 110 12.72 6.34 7.47
CA ASP A 110 13.19 6.67 8.81
C ASP A 110 13.33 8.19 8.87
N GLU A 111 12.38 8.86 9.49
CA GLU A 111 12.30 10.32 9.50
C GLU A 111 13.65 11.00 9.73
N PRO A 112 14.01 11.97 8.88
CA PRO A 112 13.31 12.54 7.72
C PRO A 112 13.67 11.88 6.37
N ASN A 113 14.35 10.73 6.37
CA ASN A 113 14.98 10.16 5.18
C ASN A 113 14.34 8.85 4.71
N TYR A 114 14.23 8.73 3.39
CA TYR A 114 14.02 7.44 2.72
C TYR A 114 15.36 6.73 2.58
N ARG A 115 15.38 5.43 2.87
CA ARG A 115 16.56 4.57 2.71
C ARG A 115 16.25 3.44 1.78
N VAL A 116 17.16 3.18 0.83
CA VAL A 116 17.10 2.02 -0.04
C VAL A 116 18.18 1.05 0.39
N LYS A 117 17.75 -0.15 0.79
CA LYS A 117 18.61 -1.24 1.22
C LYS A 117 18.45 -2.42 0.28
N VAL A 118 19.50 -3.19 0.05
CA VAL A 118 19.55 -4.28 -0.91
C VAL A 118 20.26 -5.49 -0.33
N GLY A 119 19.80 -6.68 -0.75
CA GLY A 119 20.33 -7.97 -0.39
C GLY A 119 20.07 -8.39 1.05
N ASP A 120 19.97 -9.69 1.25
CA ASP A 120 19.82 -10.33 2.56
C ASP A 120 21.05 -11.24 2.79
N PHE A 121 22.08 -10.71 3.45
CA PHE A 121 23.35 -11.40 3.68
C PHE A 121 23.40 -11.98 5.10
N ARG A 122 23.83 -13.23 5.23
CA ARG A 122 24.06 -13.86 6.54
C ARG A 122 25.36 -13.38 7.17
N SER A 123 26.37 -13.12 6.35
CA SER A 123 27.71 -12.76 6.76
C SER A 123 28.02 -11.29 6.44
N ARG A 124 28.70 -10.63 7.38
CA ARG A 124 29.22 -9.27 7.16
C ARG A 124 30.27 -9.24 6.03
N SER A 125 31.02 -10.33 5.88
CA SER A 125 32.05 -10.47 4.84
C SER A 125 31.41 -10.42 3.44
N GLU A 126 30.31 -11.15 3.23
CA GLU A 126 29.53 -11.15 1.98
C GLU A 126 28.97 -9.76 1.69
N ALA A 127 28.32 -9.14 2.69
CA ALA A 127 27.79 -7.78 2.55
C ALA A 127 28.87 -6.76 2.21
N ASN A 128 30.07 -6.87 2.83
CA ASN A 128 31.21 -5.99 2.52
C ASN A 128 31.78 -6.25 1.12
N ALA A 129 31.81 -7.49 0.66
CA ALA A 129 32.25 -7.81 -0.71
C ALA A 129 31.29 -7.16 -1.72
N PHE A 130 29.99 -7.34 -1.52
CA PHE A 130 28.96 -6.75 -2.36
C PHE A 130 28.96 -5.20 -2.29
N MET A 131 29.16 -4.62 -1.09
CA MET A 131 29.31 -3.17 -0.93
C MET A 131 30.45 -2.62 -1.79
N ARG A 132 31.59 -3.30 -1.84
CA ARG A 132 32.73 -2.84 -2.67
C ARG A 132 32.39 -2.81 -4.16
N GLU A 133 31.64 -3.79 -4.64
CA GLU A 133 31.14 -3.84 -6.01
C GLU A 133 30.18 -2.67 -6.29
N LEU A 134 29.23 -2.42 -5.39
CA LEU A 134 28.22 -1.38 -5.56
C LEU A 134 28.79 0.05 -5.51
N ARG A 135 29.96 0.27 -4.88
CA ARG A 135 30.61 1.60 -4.83
C ARG A 135 30.99 2.15 -6.19
N GLN A 136 31.08 1.31 -7.23
CA GLN A 136 31.31 1.77 -8.59
C GLN A 136 30.09 2.48 -9.20
N TYR A 137 28.91 2.17 -8.70
CA TYR A 137 27.63 2.63 -9.24
C TYR A 137 26.87 3.59 -8.32
N PHE A 138 27.08 3.48 -7.00
CA PHE A 138 26.39 4.25 -5.98
C PHE A 138 27.38 4.94 -5.04
N SER A 139 27.15 6.22 -4.75
CA SER A 139 28.08 7.04 -3.96
C SER A 139 28.01 6.80 -2.45
N ASN A 140 26.82 6.46 -1.93
CA ASN A 140 26.56 6.32 -0.50
C ASN A 140 26.23 4.87 -0.12
N VAL A 141 27.26 4.01 -0.11
CA VAL A 141 27.08 2.58 0.14
C VAL A 141 27.63 2.19 1.50
N PHE A 142 26.76 1.65 2.37
CA PHE A 142 27.07 1.22 3.73
C PHE A 142 26.43 -0.10 4.08
N VAL A 143 27.08 -0.89 4.96
CA VAL A 143 26.56 -2.14 5.48
C VAL A 143 25.88 -1.91 6.84
N PHE A 144 24.63 -2.32 6.96
CA PHE A 144 23.84 -2.28 8.20
C PHE A 144 23.56 -3.68 8.72
N SER A 145 23.65 -3.87 10.04
CA SER A 145 23.21 -5.08 10.71
C SER A 145 21.73 -4.96 11.06
N GLU A 146 20.92 -5.85 10.52
CA GLU A 146 19.46 -5.91 10.78
C GLU A 146 18.92 -7.33 10.57
N ASN A 147 17.63 -7.51 10.79
CA ASN A 147 17.00 -8.78 10.52
C ASN A 147 16.76 -8.96 9.01
N VAL A 148 17.26 -10.06 8.47
CA VAL A 148 17.18 -10.42 7.05
C VAL A 148 16.35 -11.69 6.87
N PHE A 149 15.88 -11.92 5.66
CA PHE A 149 15.13 -13.11 5.31
C PHE A 149 16.05 -14.08 4.56
N VAL A 150 16.20 -15.28 5.08
CA VAL A 150 16.97 -16.34 4.44
C VAL A 150 16.10 -17.56 4.18
N TYR A 151 16.34 -18.21 3.06
CA TYR A 151 15.66 -19.46 2.73
C TYR A 151 16.37 -20.62 3.44
N GLN A 152 15.57 -21.51 4.03
CA GLN A 152 16.02 -22.82 4.55
C GLN A 152 15.58 -23.91 3.60
#